data_e3f35fae8d1fa170b083f2452a2fb0b7
#
_entry.id   e3f35fae8d1fa170b083f2452a2fb0b7
#
_cell.length_a   1.000
_cell.length_b   1.000
_cell.length_c   1.000
_cell.angle_alpha   90.00
_cell.angle_beta   90.00
_cell.angle_gamma   90.00
#
_symmetry.space_group_name_H-M   'P 1'
#
loop_
_entity.id
_entity.type
_entity.pdbx_description
1 polymer ?
#
loop_
_entity_poly.entity_id
_entity_poly.type
_entity_poly.pdbx_seq_one_letter_code
_entity_poly.pdbx_strand_id
1 'polypeptide(L)'
;METTQLSPETQQLEQTPQPSAQPQWKAPKKKKKWVKPLVIVLVILAALFFFVVRPMMGAGKQLISGAYLSAQVQMQDMTVSVSSTGTVTPIDSYNVSSLVTGDVLEAPFEEGDWVEKGDLLYRIDPGSAESALQQAQLSLQQAQLSYDSMADGLSPKASAAGVVQKLYIKEGDLVSAGSPIADISDTSTMTLTVPFQSADAAGISVGQSAQVTLSTSLETLPGTVTYVAPADQVGAGGSLVRQVKIQVQNPGALTETTTATAKIGAVACASSGTFEAKLSQTVTATGSGEVTKFNVSVGSRVSAGTVLATLGGSSANTSLENARIALEQAKLSVQNAQDTLENYTITAPISGTIIEKKFKAGDTIDSNSLTAAGGSLAVLYDMSTLTFEMKVNEKDINKLQVGQEVSITADAVEGKTFTGTVDKVNINGVTVNGQTNYPITVLIHDPQDLKPGMNVSADVIVERAGSVLCVPVDAVNRGSEQPYVLVAPAEAMDENGNVADPSKLEKREVTLGRNDTQNIEITGGLTEGETVVWENKQSSLYEMMMGM
;
A
#
# COMPACT_ATOMS: atom_id res chain seq x y z
N MET A 1 -60.60 12.63 16.66
CA MET A 1 -61.06 11.48 17.47
C MET A 1 -59.81 10.71 17.82
N GLU A 2 -59.29 10.65 18.96
CA GLU A 2 -59.66 10.86 20.36
C GLU A 2 -58.34 11.12 21.09
N THR A 3 -58.09 12.20 21.64
CA THR A 3 -57.94 12.65 23.03
C THR A 3 -57.89 11.53 24.08
N THR A 4 -56.83 11.51 24.84
CA THR A 4 -56.82 11.31 26.29
C THR A 4 -55.37 11.53 26.76
N GLN A 5 -55.10 12.59 27.38
CA GLN A 5 -55.13 13.08 28.77
C GLN A 5 -53.84 12.84 29.54
N LEU A 6 -53.32 13.99 29.92
CA LEU A 6 -52.32 14.25 30.96
C LEU A 6 -52.74 13.77 32.34
N SER A 7 -51.81 13.41 33.17
CA SER A 7 -51.87 13.72 34.61
C SER A 7 -50.46 13.88 35.20
N PRO A 8 -50.26 14.82 36.13
CA PRO A 8 -48.98 15.22 36.70
C PRO A 8 -48.82 14.75 38.13
N GLU A 9 -47.65 14.49 38.57
CA GLU A 9 -47.22 14.39 39.99
C GLU A 9 -45.71 14.34 40.01
N THR A 10 -44.94 14.90 40.87
CA THR A 10 -45.04 15.77 42.05
C THR A 10 -43.64 16.33 42.29
N GLN A 11 -43.54 17.60 42.57
CA GLN A 11 -42.35 18.27 43.09
C GLN A 11 -42.08 17.76 44.50
N GLN A 12 -40.85 17.27 44.77
CA GLN A 12 -40.30 17.26 46.12
C GLN A 12 -39.03 18.11 46.18
N LEU A 13 -39.21 19.22 46.86
CA LEU A 13 -38.18 20.11 47.38
C LEU A 13 -37.33 19.35 48.40
N GLU A 14 -36.06 19.24 48.18
CA GLU A 14 -35.14 18.73 49.17
C GLU A 14 -34.42 19.91 49.85
N GLN A 15 -34.68 19.99 51.17
CA GLN A 15 -34.24 21.03 52.06
C GLN A 15 -32.75 20.90 52.38
N THR A 16 -32.05 22.01 52.36
CA THR A 16 -30.69 22.21 52.89
C THR A 16 -30.70 22.10 54.43
N PRO A 17 -29.76 21.41 55.07
CA PRO A 17 -29.61 21.46 56.52
C PRO A 17 -28.79 22.68 56.96
N GLN A 18 -29.35 23.43 57.92
CA GLN A 18 -28.67 24.52 58.63
C GLN A 18 -27.59 23.96 59.61
N PRO A 19 -26.54 24.76 59.91
CA PRO A 19 -25.48 24.38 60.83
C PRO A 19 -25.91 24.54 62.30
N SER A 20 -25.55 23.51 63.07
CA SER A 20 -25.80 23.39 64.50
C SER A 20 -24.96 24.37 65.34
N ALA A 21 -25.56 24.79 66.44
CA ALA A 21 -25.17 25.76 67.44
C ALA A 21 -23.79 25.55 68.09
N GLN A 22 -23.10 26.66 68.35
CA GLN A 22 -21.92 26.77 69.22
C GLN A 22 -22.30 26.69 70.71
N PRO A 23 -21.50 26.06 71.58
CA PRO A 23 -21.70 26.12 73.04
C PRO A 23 -21.11 27.37 73.64
N GLN A 24 -21.91 28.06 74.42
CA GLN A 24 -21.54 29.22 75.24
C GLN A 24 -20.63 28.85 76.39
N TRP A 25 -19.49 29.53 76.54
CA TRP A 25 -18.63 29.48 77.71
C TRP A 25 -18.98 30.55 78.73
N LYS A 26 -19.25 30.18 80.02
CA LYS A 26 -19.44 31.06 81.13
C LYS A 26 -18.11 31.46 81.71
N ALA A 27 -17.92 32.74 82.00
CA ALA A 27 -16.73 33.34 82.60
C ALA A 27 -16.74 33.10 84.17
N PRO A 28 -15.59 32.80 84.79
CA PRO A 28 -15.45 32.90 86.22
C PRO A 28 -14.75 34.17 86.72
N LYS A 29 -15.11 34.61 87.89
CA LYS A 29 -14.83 35.90 88.53
C LYS A 29 -13.38 36.06 88.99
N LYS A 30 -12.89 37.34 88.94
CA LYS A 30 -11.60 37.90 89.35
C LYS A 30 -11.16 37.53 90.77
N LYS A 31 -9.86 37.21 90.95
CA LYS A 31 -9.10 37.50 92.19
C LYS A 31 -7.74 38.13 91.78
N LYS A 32 -7.49 39.38 92.28
CA LYS A 32 -6.29 40.16 92.21
C LYS A 32 -5.13 39.51 92.94
N LYS A 33 -3.97 39.30 92.22
CA LYS A 33 -2.61 39.34 92.83
C LYS A 33 -1.60 39.30 91.67
N TRP A 34 -1.26 40.47 91.11
CA TRP A 34 -0.35 40.50 89.96
C TRP A 34 0.54 41.74 90.03
N VAL A 35 1.53 41.75 90.90
CA VAL A 35 2.59 42.77 90.87
C VAL A 35 4.00 42.13 90.79
N LYS A 36 4.18 40.88 91.09
CA LYS A 36 5.49 40.22 90.99
C LYS A 36 5.90 39.69 89.61
N PRO A 37 5.00 39.20 88.69
CA PRO A 37 5.46 38.77 87.35
C PRO A 37 5.76 39.87 86.38
N LEU A 38 5.26 41.09 86.61
CA LEU A 38 5.47 42.22 85.70
C LEU A 38 6.94 42.72 85.66
N VAL A 39 7.63 42.69 86.80
CA VAL A 39 9.04 43.02 86.92
C VAL A 39 9.95 41.99 86.27
N ILE A 40 9.58 40.69 86.40
CA ILE A 40 10.34 39.61 85.72
C ILE A 40 10.20 39.65 84.20
N VAL A 41 9.02 39.99 83.64
CA VAL A 41 8.81 40.18 82.23
C VAL A 41 9.58 41.36 81.67
N LEU A 42 9.69 42.46 82.44
CA LEU A 42 10.44 43.62 82.04
C LEU A 42 11.97 43.38 82.02
N VAL A 43 12.50 42.61 82.98
CA VAL A 43 13.91 42.18 83.02
C VAL A 43 14.19 41.16 81.85
N ILE A 44 13.27 40.28 81.54
CA ILE A 44 13.43 39.37 80.39
C ILE A 44 13.34 40.13 79.07
N LEU A 45 12.44 41.09 78.92
CA LEU A 45 12.38 41.98 77.77
C LEU A 45 13.63 42.87 77.61
N ALA A 46 14.19 43.37 78.71
CA ALA A 46 15.43 44.12 78.66
C ALA A 46 16.64 43.25 78.34
N ALA A 47 16.69 42.01 78.84
CA ALA A 47 17.72 41.04 78.45
C ALA A 47 17.58 40.58 77.01
N LEU A 48 16.35 40.38 76.53
CA LEU A 48 16.08 40.05 75.13
C LEU A 48 16.43 41.19 74.17
N PHE A 49 16.15 42.43 74.59
CA PHE A 49 16.54 43.61 73.80
C PHE A 49 18.07 43.76 73.76
N PHE A 50 18.78 43.50 74.85
CA PHE A 50 20.25 43.70 74.93
C PHE A 50 21.02 42.52 74.30
N PHE A 51 20.51 41.28 74.34
CA PHE A 51 21.21 40.12 73.80
C PHE A 51 20.76 39.70 72.37
N VAL A 52 19.54 40.08 71.96
CA VAL A 52 19.02 39.67 70.63
C VAL A 52 18.89 40.86 69.68
N VAL A 53 18.33 41.98 70.14
CA VAL A 53 18.02 43.10 69.24
C VAL A 53 19.26 43.98 69.01
N ARG A 54 20.16 44.17 70.01
CA ARG A 54 21.36 44.97 69.89
C ARG A 54 22.46 44.38 68.96
N PRO A 55 22.72 43.05 68.92
CA PRO A 55 23.61 42.46 67.92
C PRO A 55 22.94 42.43 66.51
N MET A 56 21.57 42.39 66.44
CA MET A 56 20.86 42.47 65.18
C MET A 56 20.90 43.87 64.50
N MET A 57 21.03 44.95 65.29
CA MET A 57 21.23 46.30 64.79
C MET A 57 22.69 46.60 64.35
N GLY A 58 23.65 45.73 64.69
CA GLY A 58 25.02 45.80 64.20
C GLY A 58 25.26 45.08 62.89
N ALA A 59 24.31 44.18 62.50
CA ALA A 59 24.37 43.38 61.26
C ALA A 59 23.86 44.16 60.02
N GLY A 60 23.42 45.40 60.16
CA GLY A 60 22.90 46.23 59.06
C GLY A 60 23.92 46.70 58.00
N LYS A 61 25.19 46.26 58.08
CA LYS A 61 26.21 46.56 57.09
C LYS A 61 26.56 45.34 56.16
N GLN A 62 25.92 44.22 56.33
CA GLN A 62 26.21 43.02 55.54
C GLN A 62 25.07 42.56 54.60
N LEU A 63 24.00 43.36 54.44
CA LEU A 63 22.85 43.03 53.59
C LEU A 63 22.90 43.63 52.18
N ILE A 64 23.98 44.32 51.81
CA ILE A 64 24.16 44.89 50.45
C ILE A 64 24.84 43.84 49.52
N SER A 65 25.37 42.77 50.06
CA SER A 65 26.16 41.77 49.34
C SER A 65 25.33 40.88 48.35
N GLY A 66 24.02 41.06 48.21
CA GLY A 66 23.18 40.31 47.31
C GLY A 66 22.37 41.13 46.32
N ALA A 67 22.56 42.45 46.32
CA ALA A 67 21.80 43.36 45.46
C ALA A 67 22.27 43.35 44.00
N TYR A 68 23.49 42.94 43.74
CA TYR A 68 24.08 42.85 42.40
C TYR A 68 24.58 41.44 42.11
N LEU A 69 24.37 41.01 40.89
CA LEU A 69 25.00 39.81 40.29
C LEU A 69 26.17 40.28 39.43
N SER A 70 27.22 39.48 39.33
CA SER A 70 28.43 39.80 38.53
C SER A 70 28.75 38.67 37.56
N ALA A 71 29.28 39.01 36.39
CA ALA A 71 29.83 38.07 35.43
C ALA A 71 31.09 38.68 34.77
N GLN A 72 32.09 37.84 34.50
CA GLN A 72 33.22 38.24 33.70
C GLN A 72 32.89 38.21 32.23
N VAL A 73 33.35 39.22 31.51
CA VAL A 73 33.29 39.31 30.06
C VAL A 73 34.27 38.29 29.48
N GLN A 74 33.76 37.28 28.81
CA GLN A 74 34.55 36.16 28.28
C GLN A 74 34.26 35.94 26.79
N MET A 75 35.26 35.39 26.10
CA MET A 75 35.08 34.89 24.75
C MET A 75 34.36 33.53 24.84
N GLN A 76 33.20 33.43 24.22
CA GLN A 76 32.40 32.19 24.18
C GLN A 76 31.88 31.93 22.78
N ASP A 77 31.72 30.68 22.45
CA ASP A 77 31.01 30.30 21.25
C ASP A 77 29.51 30.53 21.46
N MET A 78 28.90 31.29 20.57
CA MET A 78 27.49 31.64 20.64
C MET A 78 26.72 30.93 19.50
N THR A 79 25.62 30.33 19.85
CA THR A 79 24.70 29.72 18.88
C THR A 79 23.38 30.50 18.90
N VAL A 80 23.09 31.15 17.80
CA VAL A 80 21.76 31.76 17.60
C VAL A 80 20.79 30.70 17.15
N SER A 81 19.76 30.46 17.93
CA SER A 81 18.72 29.49 17.62
C SER A 81 17.33 30.12 17.62
N VAL A 82 16.41 29.49 16.91
CA VAL A 82 14.98 29.78 16.98
C VAL A 82 14.32 28.60 17.68
N SER A 83 13.79 28.85 18.87
CA SER A 83 13.17 27.86 19.72
C SER A 83 11.67 27.79 19.49
N SER A 84 11.12 26.59 19.44
CA SER A 84 9.68 26.35 19.44
C SER A 84 9.39 24.93 19.96
N THR A 85 8.12 24.66 20.19
CA THR A 85 7.65 23.32 20.63
C THR A 85 6.80 22.68 19.55
N GLY A 86 6.76 21.36 19.56
CA GLY A 86 5.92 20.58 18.67
C GLY A 86 5.54 19.24 19.27
N THR A 87 4.65 18.53 18.59
CA THR A 87 4.27 17.15 18.95
C THR A 87 4.82 16.20 17.91
N VAL A 88 5.49 15.17 18.37
CA VAL A 88 6.07 14.13 17.51
C VAL A 88 4.96 13.35 16.80
N THR A 89 5.14 13.17 15.50
CA THR A 89 4.26 12.36 14.64
C THR A 89 5.10 11.38 13.81
N PRO A 90 4.57 10.24 13.39
CA PRO A 90 5.26 9.35 12.48
C PRO A 90 5.47 10.06 11.13
N ILE A 91 6.46 9.61 10.36
CA ILE A 91 6.69 10.15 9.01
C ILE A 91 5.54 9.81 8.07
N ASP A 92 4.99 8.63 8.23
CA ASP A 92 3.81 8.17 7.49
C ASP A 92 2.83 7.44 8.42
N SER A 93 1.55 7.61 8.13
CA SER A 93 0.47 6.96 8.87
C SER A 93 -0.60 6.51 7.91
N TYR A 94 -1.05 5.28 8.05
CA TYR A 94 -2.04 4.70 7.17
C TYR A 94 -3.22 4.11 7.95
N ASN A 95 -4.41 4.56 7.59
CA ASN A 95 -5.65 3.99 8.09
C ASN A 95 -6.10 2.89 7.12
N VAL A 96 -5.94 1.64 7.51
CA VAL A 96 -6.39 0.49 6.73
C VAL A 96 -7.91 0.46 6.73
N SER A 97 -8.51 0.54 5.55
CA SER A 97 -9.96 0.46 5.37
C SER A 97 -10.34 -0.78 4.56
N SER A 98 -11.61 -1.18 4.61
CA SER A 98 -12.17 -2.23 3.76
C SER A 98 -13.06 -1.62 2.69
N LEU A 99 -12.98 -2.19 1.48
CA LEU A 99 -13.89 -1.92 0.38
C LEU A 99 -15.06 -2.92 0.34
N VAL A 100 -14.98 -3.99 1.17
CA VAL A 100 -15.95 -5.07 1.21
C VAL A 100 -16.48 -5.25 2.62
N THR A 101 -17.65 -5.88 2.72
CA THR A 101 -18.29 -6.27 3.97
C THR A 101 -18.28 -7.78 4.11
N GLY A 102 -18.25 -8.29 5.33
CA GLY A 102 -18.23 -9.73 5.61
C GLY A 102 -17.65 -10.05 6.97
N ASP A 103 -17.57 -11.33 7.30
CA ASP A 103 -17.00 -11.79 8.55
C ASP A 103 -15.48 -11.91 8.45
N VAL A 104 -14.77 -11.46 9.46
CA VAL A 104 -13.31 -11.57 9.53
C VAL A 104 -12.93 -13.01 9.87
N LEU A 105 -12.34 -13.71 8.91
CA LEU A 105 -11.84 -15.07 9.10
C LEU A 105 -10.52 -15.07 9.86
N GLU A 106 -9.60 -14.18 9.52
CA GLU A 106 -8.26 -14.09 10.09
C GLU A 106 -7.82 -12.64 10.28
N ALA A 107 -7.13 -12.41 11.38
CA ALA A 107 -6.42 -11.16 11.70
C ALA A 107 -5.17 -11.51 12.51
N PRO A 108 -4.08 -12.01 11.87
CA PRO A 108 -2.96 -12.67 12.53
C PRO A 108 -1.92 -11.70 13.13
N PHE A 109 -2.32 -10.51 13.50
CA PHE A 109 -1.46 -9.46 14.08
C PHE A 109 -2.09 -8.90 15.34
N GLU A 110 -1.29 -8.25 16.19
CA GLU A 110 -1.74 -7.55 17.39
C GLU A 110 -1.23 -6.10 17.41
N GLU A 111 -1.81 -5.29 18.31
CA GLU A 111 -1.33 -3.92 18.54
C GLU A 111 0.10 -3.96 19.08
N GLY A 112 0.99 -3.16 18.47
CA GLY A 112 2.41 -3.14 18.77
C GLY A 112 3.27 -4.02 17.86
N ASP A 113 2.68 -4.90 17.05
CA ASP A 113 3.41 -5.72 16.09
C ASP A 113 3.95 -4.87 14.95
N TRP A 114 5.15 -5.23 14.51
CA TRP A 114 5.74 -4.68 13.30
C TRP A 114 5.41 -5.57 12.11
N VAL A 115 4.96 -4.96 11.00
CA VAL A 115 4.56 -5.65 9.77
C VAL A 115 5.33 -5.08 8.58
N GLU A 116 5.60 -5.93 7.59
CA GLU A 116 6.14 -5.52 6.31
C GLU A 116 5.02 -5.17 5.33
N LYS A 117 5.32 -4.30 4.38
CA LYS A 117 4.40 -4.01 3.28
C LYS A 117 4.06 -5.29 2.52
N GLY A 118 2.76 -5.60 2.43
CA GLY A 118 2.23 -6.81 1.79
C GLY A 118 1.86 -7.92 2.77
N ASP A 119 2.21 -7.82 4.06
CA ASP A 119 1.81 -8.80 5.07
C ASP A 119 0.29 -8.82 5.22
N LEU A 120 -0.25 -10.02 5.48
CA LEU A 120 -1.68 -10.22 5.69
C LEU A 120 -2.12 -9.53 6.98
N LEU A 121 -3.05 -8.56 6.85
CA LEU A 121 -3.71 -7.96 8.00
C LEU A 121 -5.06 -8.62 8.25
N TYR A 122 -5.94 -8.64 7.25
CA TYR A 122 -7.26 -9.23 7.40
C TYR A 122 -7.59 -10.13 6.23
N ARG A 123 -8.19 -11.27 6.53
CA ARG A 123 -8.90 -12.08 5.55
C ARG A 123 -10.38 -12.10 5.91
N ILE A 124 -11.20 -11.57 5.01
CA ILE A 124 -12.65 -11.48 5.15
C ILE A 124 -13.26 -12.63 4.38
N ASP A 125 -14.39 -13.16 4.86
CA ASP A 125 -15.12 -14.21 4.15
C ASP A 125 -15.59 -13.68 2.78
N PRO A 126 -15.08 -14.23 1.67
CA PRO A 126 -15.46 -13.80 0.33
C PRO A 126 -16.92 -14.14 -0.03
N GLY A 127 -17.60 -15.00 0.74
CA GLY A 127 -18.99 -15.35 0.55
C GLY A 127 -19.30 -15.77 -0.88
N SER A 128 -20.06 -14.94 -1.60
CA SER A 128 -20.44 -15.21 -3.00
C SER A 128 -19.39 -14.77 -4.03
N ALA A 129 -18.31 -14.07 -3.66
CA ALA A 129 -17.32 -13.54 -4.61
C ALA A 129 -16.54 -14.65 -5.32
N GLU A 130 -16.20 -15.74 -4.61
CA GLU A 130 -15.59 -16.93 -5.23
C GLU A 130 -16.52 -17.56 -6.26
N SER A 131 -17.81 -17.68 -5.94
CA SER A 131 -18.82 -18.20 -6.87
C SER A 131 -19.00 -17.28 -8.08
N ALA A 132 -18.93 -15.96 -7.88
CA ALA A 132 -18.99 -14.98 -8.97
C ALA A 132 -17.77 -15.10 -9.89
N LEU A 133 -16.58 -15.29 -9.35
CA LEU A 133 -15.36 -15.53 -10.13
C LEU A 133 -15.50 -16.83 -10.95
N GLN A 134 -15.96 -17.92 -10.34
CA GLN A 134 -16.18 -19.18 -11.05
C GLN A 134 -17.20 -19.02 -12.18
N GLN A 135 -18.31 -18.31 -11.94
CA GLN A 135 -19.31 -18.03 -12.96
C GLN A 135 -18.74 -17.19 -14.12
N ALA A 136 -17.92 -16.18 -13.81
CA ALA A 136 -17.25 -15.37 -14.83
C ALA A 136 -16.26 -16.20 -15.66
N GLN A 137 -15.51 -17.12 -15.04
CA GLN A 137 -14.60 -18.04 -15.72
C GLN A 137 -15.34 -19.00 -16.66
N LEU A 138 -16.50 -19.53 -16.24
CA LEU A 138 -17.34 -20.38 -17.11
C LEU A 138 -17.87 -19.58 -18.29
N SER A 139 -18.28 -18.32 -18.07
CA SER A 139 -18.74 -17.44 -19.15
C SER A 139 -17.60 -17.10 -20.14
N LEU A 140 -16.39 -16.91 -19.64
CA LEU A 140 -15.20 -16.72 -20.47
C LEU A 140 -14.92 -17.96 -21.33
N GLN A 141 -14.97 -19.15 -20.73
CA GLN A 141 -14.78 -20.40 -21.45
C GLN A 141 -15.82 -20.56 -22.57
N GLN A 142 -17.09 -20.25 -22.29
CA GLN A 142 -18.15 -20.31 -23.28
C GLN A 142 -17.94 -19.32 -24.42
N ALA A 143 -17.54 -18.08 -24.11
CA ALA A 143 -17.25 -17.06 -25.11
C ALA A 143 -16.04 -17.44 -25.98
N GLN A 144 -15.00 -18.03 -25.38
CA GLN A 144 -13.82 -18.53 -26.08
C GLN A 144 -14.20 -19.65 -27.06
N LEU A 145 -14.97 -20.67 -26.61
CA LEU A 145 -15.44 -21.75 -27.47
C LEU A 145 -16.30 -21.24 -28.63
N SER A 146 -17.13 -20.23 -28.37
CA SER A 146 -17.95 -19.60 -29.42
C SER A 146 -17.11 -18.89 -30.45
N TYR A 147 -16.12 -18.10 -29.99
CA TYR A 147 -15.17 -17.41 -30.88
C TYR A 147 -14.36 -18.39 -31.73
N ASP A 148 -13.78 -19.44 -31.10
CA ASP A 148 -12.96 -20.44 -31.77
C ASP A 148 -13.80 -21.23 -32.80
N SER A 149 -15.01 -21.62 -32.44
CA SER A 149 -15.93 -22.32 -33.35
C SER A 149 -16.27 -21.45 -34.56
N MET A 150 -16.48 -20.17 -34.36
CA MET A 150 -16.77 -19.22 -35.43
C MET A 150 -15.55 -18.99 -36.32
N ALA A 151 -14.38 -18.81 -35.73
CA ALA A 151 -13.11 -18.63 -36.45
C ALA A 151 -12.73 -19.87 -37.26
N ASP A 152 -12.89 -21.07 -36.66
CA ASP A 152 -12.66 -22.35 -37.35
C ASP A 152 -13.69 -22.59 -38.46
N GLY A 153 -14.94 -22.15 -38.24
CA GLY A 153 -15.99 -22.23 -39.25
C GLY A 153 -15.68 -21.43 -40.52
N LEU A 154 -14.94 -20.32 -40.37
CA LEU A 154 -14.50 -19.50 -41.50
C LEU A 154 -13.25 -20.06 -42.24
N SER A 155 -12.65 -21.09 -41.72
CA SER A 155 -11.44 -21.72 -42.28
C SER A 155 -11.61 -23.23 -42.40
N PRO A 156 -12.48 -23.74 -43.33
CA PRO A 156 -12.69 -25.16 -43.50
C PRO A 156 -11.37 -25.89 -43.72
N LYS A 157 -11.14 -26.94 -42.91
CA LYS A 157 -9.88 -27.70 -42.85
C LYS A 157 -10.09 -29.11 -43.37
N ALA A 158 -9.07 -29.66 -44.00
CA ALA A 158 -9.05 -31.09 -44.34
C ALA A 158 -9.12 -31.93 -43.07
N SER A 159 -10.08 -32.84 -43.00
CA SER A 159 -10.27 -33.75 -41.89
C SER A 159 -9.26 -34.92 -41.87
N ALA A 160 -8.66 -35.20 -43.03
CA ALA A 160 -7.69 -36.27 -43.22
C ALA A 160 -6.63 -35.90 -44.27
N ALA A 161 -5.51 -36.62 -44.28
CA ALA A 161 -4.50 -36.49 -45.33
C ALA A 161 -4.96 -37.18 -46.58
N GLY A 162 -4.69 -36.56 -47.72
CA GLY A 162 -5.07 -37.12 -49.04
C GLY A 162 -4.79 -36.18 -50.18
N VAL A 163 -5.42 -36.45 -51.30
CA VAL A 163 -5.39 -35.63 -52.52
C VAL A 163 -6.79 -35.07 -52.76
N VAL A 164 -6.89 -33.79 -53.06
CA VAL A 164 -8.16 -33.14 -53.42
C VAL A 164 -8.60 -33.65 -54.80
N GLN A 165 -9.70 -34.42 -54.81
CA GLN A 165 -10.25 -35.00 -56.02
C GLN A 165 -11.23 -34.06 -56.72
N LYS A 166 -11.99 -33.30 -55.95
CA LYS A 166 -13.02 -32.41 -56.47
C LYS A 166 -13.20 -31.21 -55.54
N LEU A 167 -13.48 -30.08 -56.10
CA LEU A 167 -13.94 -28.86 -55.43
C LEU A 167 -15.40 -28.61 -55.85
N TYR A 168 -16.26 -28.31 -54.87
CA TYR A 168 -17.70 -28.09 -55.07
C TYR A 168 -18.06 -26.61 -55.17
N ILE A 169 -17.16 -25.73 -54.73
CA ILE A 169 -17.38 -24.32 -54.59
C ILE A 169 -16.26 -23.53 -55.33
N LYS A 170 -16.52 -22.24 -55.62
CA LYS A 170 -15.59 -21.29 -56.27
C LYS A 170 -15.46 -20.05 -55.44
N GLU A 171 -14.42 -19.26 -55.72
CA GLU A 171 -14.28 -17.90 -55.13
C GLU A 171 -15.49 -17.05 -55.51
N GLY A 172 -16.06 -16.33 -54.54
CA GLY A 172 -17.30 -15.57 -54.63
C GLY A 172 -18.58 -16.34 -54.32
N ASP A 173 -18.53 -17.68 -54.20
CA ASP A 173 -19.73 -18.46 -53.83
C ASP A 173 -20.11 -18.23 -52.36
N LEU A 174 -21.41 -18.16 -52.10
CA LEU A 174 -21.97 -18.16 -50.74
C LEU A 174 -22.11 -19.60 -50.26
N VAL A 175 -21.48 -19.86 -49.11
CA VAL A 175 -21.46 -21.18 -48.48
C VAL A 175 -22.22 -21.14 -47.15
N SER A 176 -23.01 -22.14 -46.88
CA SER A 176 -23.68 -22.36 -45.60
C SER A 176 -23.06 -23.56 -44.87
N ALA A 177 -23.18 -23.56 -43.55
CA ALA A 177 -22.78 -24.75 -42.75
C ALA A 177 -23.41 -26.03 -43.31
N GLY A 178 -22.62 -27.10 -43.43
CA GLY A 178 -23.01 -28.35 -44.05
C GLY A 178 -22.82 -28.44 -45.58
N SER A 179 -22.55 -27.35 -46.26
CA SER A 179 -22.28 -27.36 -47.73
C SER A 179 -20.99 -28.13 -48.05
N PRO A 180 -20.95 -28.98 -49.09
CA PRO A 180 -19.73 -29.68 -49.46
C PRO A 180 -18.70 -28.67 -50.05
N ILE A 181 -17.46 -28.77 -49.59
CA ILE A 181 -16.31 -27.96 -50.02
C ILE A 181 -15.44 -28.72 -51.02
N ALA A 182 -14.96 -29.88 -50.60
CA ALA A 182 -14.03 -30.70 -51.36
C ALA A 182 -14.13 -32.18 -51.03
N ASP A 183 -13.87 -33.03 -52.00
CA ASP A 183 -13.61 -34.44 -51.80
C ASP A 183 -12.10 -34.66 -51.65
N ILE A 184 -11.70 -35.29 -50.57
CA ILE A 184 -10.32 -35.68 -50.30
C ILE A 184 -10.24 -37.20 -50.25
N SER A 185 -9.31 -37.75 -51.01
CA SER A 185 -9.11 -39.19 -51.05
C SER A 185 -7.63 -39.53 -50.82
N ASP A 186 -7.38 -40.48 -49.91
CA ASP A 186 -6.05 -41.07 -49.76
C ASP A 186 -5.94 -42.26 -50.71
N THR A 187 -5.37 -42.00 -51.85
CA THR A 187 -5.09 -42.99 -52.89
C THR A 187 -3.68 -43.55 -52.81
N SER A 188 -2.92 -43.29 -51.74
CA SER A 188 -1.54 -43.79 -51.56
C SER A 188 -1.48 -45.32 -51.55
N THR A 189 -2.49 -45.92 -50.98
CA THR A 189 -2.77 -47.38 -51.08
C THR A 189 -4.20 -47.56 -51.48
N MET A 190 -4.43 -48.50 -52.38
CA MET A 190 -5.76 -48.85 -52.91
C MET A 190 -6.10 -50.28 -52.45
N THR A 191 -7.37 -50.50 -52.15
CA THR A 191 -7.89 -51.83 -51.79
C THR A 191 -8.66 -52.42 -52.97
N LEU A 192 -8.15 -53.46 -53.56
CA LEU A 192 -8.85 -54.21 -54.59
C LEU A 192 -9.79 -55.27 -53.93
N THR A 193 -11.05 -55.20 -54.24
CA THR A 193 -12.03 -56.24 -53.78
C THR A 193 -12.34 -57.17 -54.91
N VAL A 194 -11.98 -58.44 -54.80
CA VAL A 194 -12.17 -59.49 -55.81
C VAL A 194 -12.75 -60.72 -55.21
N PRO A 195 -13.68 -61.44 -55.97
CA PRO A 195 -14.22 -62.68 -55.56
C PRO A 195 -13.29 -63.83 -55.94
N PHE A 196 -13.09 -64.77 -55.05
CA PHE A 196 -12.47 -66.09 -55.25
C PHE A 196 -13.48 -67.16 -55.10
N GLN A 197 -13.33 -68.32 -55.84
CA GLN A 197 -14.18 -69.49 -55.62
C GLN A 197 -14.11 -69.90 -54.15
N SER A 198 -15.26 -70.29 -53.55
CA SER A 198 -15.31 -70.53 -52.12
C SER A 198 -14.35 -71.65 -51.69
N ALA A 199 -14.20 -72.72 -52.51
CA ALA A 199 -13.27 -73.79 -52.24
C ALA A 199 -11.80 -73.36 -52.18
N ASP A 200 -11.44 -72.44 -53.05
CA ASP A 200 -10.07 -71.89 -53.16
C ASP A 200 -9.80 -70.86 -52.06
N ALA A 201 -10.82 -70.08 -51.76
CA ALA A 201 -10.75 -69.07 -50.73
C ALA A 201 -10.52 -69.61 -49.32
N ALA A 202 -10.85 -70.85 -49.07
CA ALA A 202 -10.60 -71.51 -47.78
C ALA A 202 -9.13 -71.64 -47.44
N GLY A 203 -8.25 -71.62 -48.44
CA GLY A 203 -6.77 -71.62 -48.24
C GLY A 203 -6.10 -70.21 -48.20
N ILE A 204 -6.94 -69.16 -48.36
CA ILE A 204 -6.41 -67.74 -48.34
C ILE A 204 -6.48 -67.23 -46.92
N SER A 205 -5.36 -66.66 -46.48
CA SER A 205 -5.24 -66.06 -45.16
C SER A 205 -4.78 -64.56 -45.26
N VAL A 206 -5.21 -63.77 -44.28
CA VAL A 206 -4.79 -62.40 -44.15
C VAL A 206 -3.26 -62.35 -43.98
N GLY A 207 -2.59 -61.43 -44.69
CA GLY A 207 -1.13 -61.26 -44.71
C GLY A 207 -0.45 -61.97 -45.88
N GLN A 208 -1.18 -62.86 -46.67
CA GLN A 208 -0.58 -63.47 -47.83
C GLN A 208 -0.30 -62.48 -48.96
N SER A 209 0.77 -62.75 -49.71
CA SER A 209 1.16 -61.96 -50.88
C SER A 209 0.24 -62.31 -52.06
N ALA A 210 -0.18 -61.25 -52.74
CA ALA A 210 -1.03 -61.34 -53.94
C ALA A 210 -0.34 -60.63 -55.12
N GLN A 211 -0.57 -61.15 -56.29
CA GLN A 211 -0.25 -60.51 -57.58
C GLN A 211 -1.54 -59.95 -58.19
N VAL A 212 -1.55 -58.60 -58.37
CA VAL A 212 -2.72 -57.91 -58.93
C VAL A 212 -2.39 -57.46 -60.32
N THR A 213 -3.14 -57.90 -61.31
CA THR A 213 -2.94 -57.60 -62.73
C THR A 213 -4.01 -56.61 -63.20
N LEU A 214 -3.59 -55.43 -63.64
CA LEU A 214 -4.51 -54.43 -64.18
C LEU A 214 -5.12 -54.83 -65.49
N SER A 215 -6.45 -54.71 -65.64
CA SER A 215 -7.16 -55.18 -66.82
C SER A 215 -6.80 -54.34 -68.08
N THR A 216 -6.40 -53.11 -67.95
CA THR A 216 -6.11 -52.21 -69.08
C THR A 216 -4.67 -52.26 -69.55
N SER A 217 -3.67 -52.29 -68.66
CA SER A 217 -2.23 -52.24 -68.98
C SER A 217 -1.57 -53.61 -68.89
N LEU A 218 -2.24 -54.63 -68.32
CA LEU A 218 -1.68 -55.94 -68.02
C LEU A 218 -0.45 -55.90 -67.10
N GLU A 219 -0.23 -54.75 -66.44
CA GLU A 219 0.82 -54.56 -65.47
C GLU A 219 0.47 -55.32 -64.19
N THR A 220 1.48 -55.95 -63.58
CA THR A 220 1.28 -56.73 -62.34
C THR A 220 1.87 -55.95 -61.17
N LEU A 221 1.06 -55.67 -60.18
CA LEU A 221 1.43 -54.99 -58.96
C LEU A 221 1.46 -55.93 -57.76
N PRO A 222 2.39 -55.84 -56.84
CA PRO A 222 2.38 -56.60 -55.60
C PRO A 222 1.30 -56.09 -54.66
N GLY A 223 0.55 -57.04 -54.08
CA GLY A 223 -0.48 -56.74 -53.09
C GLY A 223 -0.39 -57.66 -51.87
N THR A 224 -1.07 -57.27 -50.80
CA THR A 224 -1.19 -58.08 -49.59
C THR A 224 -2.66 -58.25 -49.21
N VAL A 225 -3.06 -59.47 -48.90
CA VAL A 225 -4.42 -59.78 -48.44
C VAL A 225 -4.66 -59.14 -47.09
N THR A 226 -5.68 -58.30 -47.00
CA THR A 226 -6.02 -57.58 -45.76
C THR A 226 -7.32 -58.11 -45.14
N TYR A 227 -8.16 -58.72 -45.92
CA TYR A 227 -9.43 -59.23 -45.42
C TYR A 227 -9.90 -60.38 -46.31
N VAL A 228 -10.49 -61.39 -45.70
CA VAL A 228 -11.22 -62.54 -46.37
C VAL A 228 -12.61 -62.58 -45.75
N ALA A 229 -13.65 -62.53 -46.58
CA ALA A 229 -15.01 -62.54 -46.08
C ALA A 229 -15.29 -63.84 -45.35
N PRO A 230 -15.95 -63.80 -44.17
CA PRO A 230 -16.23 -65.03 -43.41
C PRO A 230 -17.36 -65.91 -44.04
N ALA A 231 -18.17 -65.31 -44.90
CA ALA A 231 -19.34 -66.01 -45.53
C ALA A 231 -19.22 -66.00 -47.05
N ASP A 232 -19.72 -67.07 -47.67
CA ASP A 232 -19.84 -67.18 -49.10
C ASP A 232 -21.00 -66.35 -49.63
N GLN A 233 -20.84 -65.81 -50.82
CA GLN A 233 -21.85 -65.06 -51.56
C GLN A 233 -22.08 -65.73 -52.91
N VAL A 234 -23.28 -65.54 -53.48
CA VAL A 234 -23.58 -66.04 -54.79
C VAL A 234 -23.02 -65.10 -55.83
N GLY A 235 -22.01 -65.49 -56.56
CA GLY A 235 -21.40 -64.77 -57.64
C GLY A 235 -22.09 -64.97 -59.01
N ALA A 236 -21.46 -64.37 -60.03
CA ALA A 236 -21.96 -64.51 -61.42
C ALA A 236 -22.04 -65.95 -61.84
N GLY A 237 -23.17 -66.38 -62.49
CA GLY A 237 -23.41 -67.74 -62.91
C GLY A 237 -23.80 -68.72 -61.82
N GLY A 238 -24.14 -68.22 -60.57
CA GLY A 238 -24.60 -69.09 -59.46
C GLY A 238 -23.47 -69.77 -58.68
N SER A 239 -22.21 -69.41 -58.94
CA SER A 239 -21.08 -69.98 -58.24
C SER A 239 -20.94 -69.36 -56.81
N LEU A 240 -20.54 -70.16 -55.81
CA LEU A 240 -20.26 -69.65 -54.49
C LEU A 240 -18.84 -69.02 -54.47
N VAL A 241 -18.79 -67.74 -54.13
CA VAL A 241 -17.55 -66.96 -54.06
C VAL A 241 -17.42 -66.30 -52.72
N ARG A 242 -16.18 -66.07 -52.37
CA ARG A 242 -15.83 -65.34 -51.14
C ARG A 242 -15.05 -64.08 -51.52
N GLN A 243 -15.46 -62.92 -50.98
CA GLN A 243 -14.78 -61.64 -51.23
C GLN A 243 -13.45 -61.60 -50.49
N VAL A 244 -12.40 -61.18 -51.20
CA VAL A 244 -11.07 -60.99 -50.65
C VAL A 244 -10.64 -59.56 -50.95
N LYS A 245 -10.19 -58.83 -49.92
CA LYS A 245 -9.65 -57.50 -50.08
C LYS A 245 -8.12 -57.60 -50.09
N ILE A 246 -7.53 -56.97 -51.12
CA ILE A 246 -6.08 -56.95 -51.33
C ILE A 246 -5.62 -55.49 -51.37
N GLN A 247 -4.72 -55.14 -50.45
CA GLN A 247 -4.11 -53.80 -50.44
C GLN A 247 -2.93 -53.76 -51.38
N VAL A 248 -2.91 -52.72 -52.23
CA VAL A 248 -1.89 -52.47 -53.24
C VAL A 248 -1.34 -51.06 -53.09
N GLN A 249 -0.05 -50.88 -53.13
CA GLN A 249 0.59 -49.55 -53.21
C GLN A 249 0.26 -48.93 -54.56
N ASN A 250 -0.26 -47.71 -54.56
CA ASN A 250 -0.60 -47.02 -55.81
C ASN A 250 0.66 -46.42 -56.43
N PRO A 251 1.08 -46.84 -57.62
CA PRO A 251 2.23 -46.23 -58.33
C PRO A 251 1.93 -44.83 -58.86
N GLY A 252 0.68 -44.32 -58.66
CA GLY A 252 0.21 -43.00 -59.11
C GLY A 252 -0.86 -43.04 -60.20
N ALA A 253 -1.14 -44.21 -60.78
CA ALA A 253 -2.09 -44.38 -61.92
C ALA A 253 -3.38 -45.13 -61.53
N LEU A 254 -3.49 -45.72 -60.32
CA LEU A 254 -4.68 -46.43 -59.91
C LEU A 254 -5.78 -45.44 -59.50
N THR A 255 -6.97 -45.68 -60.01
CA THR A 255 -8.19 -44.94 -59.68
C THR A 255 -9.29 -45.93 -59.27
N GLU A 256 -10.38 -45.44 -58.68
CA GLU A 256 -11.52 -46.25 -58.29
C GLU A 256 -12.24 -46.89 -59.48
N THR A 257 -12.05 -46.36 -60.69
CA THR A 257 -12.59 -46.90 -61.92
C THR A 257 -11.68 -47.93 -62.57
N THR A 258 -10.47 -48.11 -62.06
CA THR A 258 -9.53 -49.13 -62.55
C THR A 258 -10.02 -50.50 -62.16
N THR A 259 -10.05 -51.41 -63.13
CA THR A 259 -10.41 -52.86 -62.90
C THR A 259 -9.15 -53.71 -62.89
N ALA A 260 -9.11 -54.71 -62.04
CA ALA A 260 -7.96 -55.60 -61.92
C ALA A 260 -8.44 -57.04 -61.55
N THR A 261 -7.59 -58.00 -61.87
CA THR A 261 -7.69 -59.38 -61.39
C THR A 261 -6.59 -59.66 -60.41
N ALA A 262 -6.77 -60.67 -59.56
CA ALA A 262 -5.73 -60.99 -58.56
C ALA A 262 -5.44 -62.51 -58.56
N LYS A 263 -4.16 -62.80 -58.23
CA LYS A 263 -3.70 -64.18 -58.03
C LYS A 263 -3.00 -64.29 -56.67
N ILE A 264 -3.40 -65.25 -55.85
CA ILE A 264 -2.82 -65.51 -54.55
C ILE A 264 -2.19 -66.89 -54.58
N GLY A 265 -0.86 -66.97 -54.56
CA GLY A 265 -0.17 -68.23 -54.81
C GLY A 265 -0.49 -68.78 -56.17
N ALA A 266 -1.12 -69.96 -56.25
CA ALA A 266 -1.56 -70.64 -57.51
C ALA A 266 -3.01 -70.30 -57.88
N VAL A 267 -3.80 -69.71 -57.00
CA VAL A 267 -5.24 -69.46 -57.13
C VAL A 267 -5.52 -68.11 -57.79
N ALA A 268 -6.30 -68.06 -58.85
CA ALA A 268 -6.76 -66.83 -59.49
C ALA A 268 -8.16 -66.44 -59.02
N CYS A 269 -8.49 -65.14 -58.99
CA CYS A 269 -9.83 -64.65 -58.69
C CYS A 269 -10.87 -65.12 -59.75
N ALA A 270 -12.14 -65.23 -59.36
CA ALA A 270 -13.25 -65.66 -60.23
C ALA A 270 -13.65 -64.55 -61.25
N SER A 271 -13.48 -63.28 -60.89
CA SER A 271 -13.73 -62.15 -61.81
C SER A 271 -12.91 -60.96 -61.38
N SER A 272 -12.81 -59.95 -62.27
CA SER A 272 -12.16 -58.64 -61.92
C SER A 272 -12.95 -57.90 -60.85
N GLY A 273 -12.28 -57.13 -60.09
CA GLY A 273 -12.82 -56.18 -59.14
C GLY A 273 -12.35 -54.71 -59.41
N THR A 274 -12.85 -53.81 -58.60
CA THR A 274 -12.51 -52.41 -58.64
C THR A 274 -11.70 -52.03 -57.37
N PHE A 275 -10.96 -51.00 -57.48
CA PHE A 275 -10.20 -50.46 -56.36
C PHE A 275 -11.05 -49.47 -55.56
N GLU A 276 -10.88 -49.50 -54.27
CA GLU A 276 -11.39 -48.49 -53.33
C GLU A 276 -10.18 -47.72 -52.75
N ALA A 277 -10.27 -46.39 -52.64
CA ALA A 277 -9.26 -45.59 -51.96
C ALA A 277 -9.20 -45.99 -50.45
N LYS A 278 -8.04 -45.85 -49.83
CA LYS A 278 -7.85 -46.08 -48.40
C LYS A 278 -8.80 -45.24 -47.58
N LEU A 279 -9.03 -44.00 -47.98
CA LEU A 279 -9.97 -43.04 -47.39
C LEU A 279 -10.56 -42.20 -48.53
N SER A 280 -11.88 -42.01 -48.50
CA SER A 280 -12.57 -41.04 -49.34
C SER A 280 -13.54 -40.28 -48.44
N GLN A 281 -13.37 -38.95 -48.33
CA GLN A 281 -14.18 -38.15 -47.43
C GLN A 281 -14.51 -36.80 -48.08
N THR A 282 -15.79 -36.42 -47.98
CA THR A 282 -16.24 -35.08 -48.36
C THR A 282 -16.08 -34.16 -47.15
N VAL A 283 -15.27 -33.10 -47.30
CA VAL A 283 -15.16 -32.04 -46.32
C VAL A 283 -16.31 -31.06 -46.54
N THR A 284 -17.05 -30.76 -45.47
CA THR A 284 -18.15 -29.81 -45.46
C THR A 284 -17.79 -28.56 -44.69
N ALA A 285 -18.39 -27.44 -45.05
CA ALA A 285 -18.26 -26.19 -44.32
C ALA A 285 -18.87 -26.34 -42.91
N THR A 286 -18.16 -25.89 -41.90
CA THR A 286 -18.63 -25.81 -40.51
C THR A 286 -19.23 -24.43 -40.19
N GLY A 287 -18.92 -23.39 -40.98
CA GLY A 287 -19.47 -22.03 -40.88
C GLY A 287 -20.12 -21.59 -42.20
N SER A 288 -20.64 -20.37 -42.20
CA SER A 288 -21.26 -19.73 -43.37
C SER A 288 -20.52 -18.44 -43.74
N GLY A 289 -20.36 -18.21 -45.02
CA GLY A 289 -19.69 -17.02 -45.51
C GLY A 289 -19.48 -17.10 -47.04
N GLU A 290 -18.93 -16.04 -47.63
CA GLU A 290 -18.48 -15.96 -49.01
C GLU A 290 -17.08 -16.56 -49.10
N VAL A 291 -16.81 -17.36 -50.13
CA VAL A 291 -15.46 -17.88 -50.38
C VAL A 291 -14.57 -16.74 -50.88
N THR A 292 -13.68 -16.26 -50.03
CA THR A 292 -12.75 -15.17 -50.36
C THR A 292 -11.48 -15.69 -51.01
N LYS A 293 -11.07 -16.92 -50.71
CA LYS A 293 -9.83 -17.50 -51.23
C LYS A 293 -9.84 -19.03 -51.13
N PHE A 294 -9.31 -19.68 -52.17
CA PHE A 294 -8.88 -21.06 -52.06
C PHE A 294 -7.39 -21.20 -51.81
N ASN A 295 -7.02 -22.12 -50.94
CA ASN A 295 -5.63 -22.43 -50.64
C ASN A 295 -5.16 -23.73 -51.33
N VAL A 296 -6.06 -24.43 -51.97
CA VAL A 296 -5.81 -25.72 -52.63
C VAL A 296 -6.49 -25.77 -53.99
N SER A 297 -6.01 -26.62 -54.89
CA SER A 297 -6.59 -26.93 -56.17
C SER A 297 -6.84 -28.44 -56.30
N VAL A 298 -7.64 -28.84 -57.28
CA VAL A 298 -7.79 -30.25 -57.61
C VAL A 298 -6.43 -30.86 -57.94
N GLY A 299 -6.10 -32.00 -57.34
CA GLY A 299 -4.80 -32.67 -57.40
C GLY A 299 -3.82 -32.24 -56.29
N SER A 300 -4.11 -31.20 -55.49
CA SER A 300 -3.25 -30.82 -54.33
C SER A 300 -3.23 -31.90 -53.27
N ARG A 301 -2.04 -32.21 -52.78
CA ARG A 301 -1.89 -33.08 -51.60
C ARG A 301 -2.05 -32.23 -50.33
N VAL A 302 -2.90 -32.71 -49.42
CA VAL A 302 -3.19 -32.05 -48.15
C VAL A 302 -2.96 -33.00 -46.98
N SER A 303 -2.64 -32.41 -45.84
CA SER A 303 -2.58 -33.12 -44.54
C SER A 303 -3.80 -32.76 -43.73
N ALA A 304 -4.15 -33.59 -42.73
CA ALA A 304 -5.18 -33.22 -41.78
C ALA A 304 -4.88 -31.85 -41.15
N GLY A 305 -5.90 -30.99 -41.02
CA GLY A 305 -5.78 -29.64 -40.51
C GLY A 305 -5.38 -28.59 -41.58
N THR A 306 -5.05 -28.97 -42.84
CA THR A 306 -4.77 -28.01 -43.91
C THR A 306 -6.03 -27.19 -44.23
N VAL A 307 -5.93 -25.87 -44.23
CA VAL A 307 -7.04 -24.97 -44.60
C VAL A 307 -7.28 -25.04 -46.09
N LEU A 308 -8.48 -25.44 -46.47
CA LEU A 308 -8.87 -25.62 -47.90
C LEU A 308 -9.32 -24.33 -48.54
N ALA A 309 -10.10 -23.55 -47.80
CA ALA A 309 -10.63 -22.27 -48.27
C ALA A 309 -10.74 -21.31 -47.10
N THR A 310 -10.82 -20.00 -47.39
CA THR A 310 -11.13 -18.97 -46.42
C THR A 310 -12.51 -18.42 -46.75
N LEU A 311 -13.40 -18.49 -45.77
CA LEU A 311 -14.72 -17.88 -45.85
C LEU A 311 -14.68 -16.48 -45.22
N GLY A 312 -15.47 -15.55 -45.75
CA GLY A 312 -15.53 -14.17 -45.24
C GLY A 312 -16.84 -13.51 -45.66
N GLY A 313 -16.76 -12.22 -45.95
CA GLY A 313 -17.92 -11.39 -46.27
C GLY A 313 -18.38 -10.57 -45.05
N SER A 314 -19.16 -9.51 -45.28
CA SER A 314 -19.53 -8.55 -44.21
C SER A 314 -20.26 -9.22 -43.03
N SER A 315 -21.20 -10.12 -43.32
CA SER A 315 -21.97 -10.82 -42.28
C SER A 315 -21.09 -11.75 -41.43
N ALA A 316 -20.21 -12.55 -42.05
CA ALA A 316 -19.31 -13.48 -41.37
C ALA A 316 -18.30 -12.69 -40.49
N ASN A 317 -17.72 -11.62 -41.04
CA ASN A 317 -16.79 -10.76 -40.31
C ASN A 317 -17.46 -10.05 -39.12
N THR A 318 -18.70 -9.55 -39.32
CA THR A 318 -19.47 -8.94 -38.23
C THR A 318 -19.78 -9.98 -37.11
N SER A 319 -20.13 -11.21 -37.48
CA SER A 319 -20.40 -12.27 -36.52
C SER A 319 -19.14 -12.64 -35.73
N LEU A 320 -17.99 -12.78 -36.42
CA LEU A 320 -16.71 -13.05 -35.78
C LEU A 320 -16.30 -11.90 -34.85
N GLU A 321 -16.48 -10.64 -35.28
CA GLU A 321 -16.18 -9.47 -34.46
C GLU A 321 -17.08 -9.39 -33.23
N ASN A 322 -18.38 -9.70 -33.38
CA ASN A 322 -19.29 -9.77 -32.24
C ASN A 322 -18.86 -10.87 -31.22
N ALA A 323 -18.43 -12.03 -31.71
CA ALA A 323 -17.90 -13.08 -30.86
C ALA A 323 -16.59 -12.65 -30.17
N ARG A 324 -15.72 -11.90 -30.87
CA ARG A 324 -14.50 -11.32 -30.28
C ARG A 324 -14.83 -10.32 -29.19
N ILE A 325 -15.80 -9.44 -29.41
CA ILE A 325 -16.26 -8.47 -28.41
C ILE A 325 -16.83 -9.20 -27.18
N ALA A 326 -17.65 -10.23 -27.40
CA ALA A 326 -18.21 -11.03 -26.30
C ALA A 326 -17.11 -11.72 -25.47
N LEU A 327 -16.07 -12.24 -26.15
CA LEU A 327 -14.90 -12.82 -25.48
C LEU A 327 -14.15 -11.77 -24.64
N GLU A 328 -13.97 -10.57 -25.18
CA GLU A 328 -13.28 -9.48 -24.44
C GLU A 328 -14.10 -9.01 -23.23
N GLN A 329 -15.43 -8.91 -23.38
CA GLN A 329 -16.33 -8.61 -22.26
C GLN A 329 -16.26 -9.68 -21.18
N ALA A 330 -16.19 -10.95 -21.56
CA ALA A 330 -16.07 -12.04 -20.60
C ALA A 330 -14.71 -12.03 -19.86
N LYS A 331 -13.62 -11.66 -20.54
CA LYS A 331 -12.31 -11.45 -19.89
C LYS A 331 -12.36 -10.34 -18.85
N LEU A 332 -12.95 -9.21 -19.21
CA LEU A 332 -13.13 -8.08 -18.27
C LEU A 332 -13.99 -8.48 -17.07
N SER A 333 -15.02 -9.33 -17.30
CA SER A 333 -15.84 -9.84 -16.19
C SER A 333 -15.04 -10.70 -15.22
N VAL A 334 -14.14 -11.55 -15.72
CA VAL A 334 -13.23 -12.34 -14.87
C VAL A 334 -12.29 -11.43 -14.10
N GLN A 335 -11.70 -10.42 -14.76
CA GLN A 335 -10.81 -9.47 -14.12
C GLN A 335 -11.54 -8.73 -12.96
N ASN A 336 -12.72 -8.20 -13.22
CA ASN A 336 -13.52 -7.51 -12.19
C ASN A 336 -13.88 -8.44 -11.01
N ALA A 337 -14.18 -9.71 -11.29
CA ALA A 337 -14.47 -10.68 -10.24
C ALA A 337 -13.21 -11.04 -9.42
N GLN A 338 -12.04 -11.09 -10.06
CA GLN A 338 -10.74 -11.26 -9.38
C GLN A 338 -10.41 -10.06 -8.49
N ASP A 339 -10.49 -8.84 -9.04
CA ASP A 339 -10.24 -7.60 -8.29
C ASP A 339 -11.19 -7.49 -7.08
N THR A 340 -12.44 -7.94 -7.26
CA THR A 340 -13.40 -8.01 -6.15
C THR A 340 -12.98 -9.01 -5.09
N LEU A 341 -12.51 -10.19 -5.50
CA LEU A 341 -12.05 -11.23 -4.58
C LEU A 341 -10.78 -10.82 -3.84
N GLU A 342 -9.85 -10.11 -4.50
CA GLU A 342 -8.64 -9.58 -3.88
C GLU A 342 -8.96 -8.60 -2.75
N ASN A 343 -10.04 -7.82 -2.84
CA ASN A 343 -10.47 -6.91 -1.79
C ASN A 343 -10.86 -7.59 -0.47
N TYR A 344 -11.08 -8.91 -0.47
CA TYR A 344 -11.33 -9.70 0.73
C TYR A 344 -10.04 -10.09 1.47
N THR A 345 -8.88 -9.84 0.86
CA THR A 345 -7.57 -10.03 1.48
C THR A 345 -6.91 -8.68 1.64
N ILE A 346 -6.90 -8.17 2.86
CA ILE A 346 -6.36 -6.85 3.17
C ILE A 346 -4.93 -7.02 3.68
N THR A 347 -3.99 -6.40 3.00
CA THR A 347 -2.56 -6.44 3.32
C THR A 347 -2.05 -5.08 3.79
N ALA A 348 -0.91 -5.08 4.46
CA ALA A 348 -0.25 -3.85 4.91
C ALA A 348 0.21 -3.00 3.72
N PRO A 349 -0.28 -1.74 3.59
CA PRO A 349 0.10 -0.86 2.48
C PRO A 349 1.50 -0.26 2.64
N ILE A 350 1.98 -0.16 3.86
CA ILE A 350 3.31 0.30 4.26
C ILE A 350 3.91 -0.69 5.25
N SER A 351 5.24 -0.71 5.37
CA SER A 351 5.91 -1.35 6.50
C SER A 351 5.83 -0.45 7.71
N GLY A 352 5.53 -0.99 8.90
CA GLY A 352 5.37 -0.18 10.09
C GLY A 352 4.82 -0.96 11.28
N THR A 353 4.51 -0.23 12.33
CA THR A 353 3.93 -0.79 13.57
C THR A 353 2.43 -0.58 13.60
N ILE A 354 1.71 -1.61 13.97
CA ILE A 354 0.27 -1.55 14.21
C ILE A 354 0.00 -0.74 15.48
N ILE A 355 -0.73 0.35 15.37
CA ILE A 355 -1.07 1.21 16.51
C ILE A 355 -2.46 0.89 17.06
N GLU A 356 -3.40 0.59 16.18
CA GLU A 356 -4.76 0.21 16.54
C GLU A 356 -5.24 -0.98 15.72
N LYS A 357 -5.88 -1.94 16.40
CA LYS A 357 -6.59 -3.07 15.81
C LYS A 357 -8.05 -3.00 16.22
N LYS A 358 -8.92 -2.58 15.32
CA LYS A 358 -10.34 -2.32 15.64
C LYS A 358 -11.25 -3.52 15.42
N PHE A 359 -10.81 -4.50 14.64
CA PHE A 359 -11.53 -5.75 14.35
C PHE A 359 -10.63 -6.95 14.60
N LYS A 360 -11.22 -8.04 15.01
CA LYS A 360 -10.56 -9.33 15.26
C LYS A 360 -11.25 -10.45 14.48
N ALA A 361 -10.62 -11.60 14.41
CA ALA A 361 -11.25 -12.79 13.83
C ALA A 361 -12.58 -13.10 14.52
N GLY A 362 -13.63 -13.32 13.72
CA GLY A 362 -15.02 -13.54 14.15
C GLY A 362 -15.88 -12.28 14.22
N ASP A 363 -15.33 -11.09 14.05
CA ASP A 363 -16.12 -9.86 13.96
C ASP A 363 -16.70 -9.70 12.55
N THR A 364 -17.84 -9.03 12.45
CA THR A 364 -18.48 -8.70 11.16
C THR A 364 -18.19 -7.26 10.78
N ILE A 365 -17.63 -7.08 9.58
CA ILE A 365 -17.42 -5.76 8.99
C ILE A 365 -18.66 -5.41 8.17
N ASP A 366 -19.39 -4.41 8.62
CA ASP A 366 -20.50 -3.79 7.90
C ASP A 366 -20.38 -2.26 7.91
N SER A 367 -21.26 -1.57 7.22
CA SER A 367 -21.23 -0.10 7.13
C SER A 367 -21.38 0.58 8.51
N ASN A 368 -22.11 -0.05 9.43
CA ASN A 368 -22.34 0.50 10.77
C ASN A 368 -21.10 0.29 11.66
N SER A 369 -20.56 -0.94 11.69
CA SER A 369 -19.36 -1.27 12.46
C SER A 369 -18.15 -0.48 11.96
N LEU A 370 -17.99 -0.34 10.64
CA LEU A 370 -16.93 0.46 10.03
C LEU A 370 -17.07 1.95 10.37
N THR A 371 -18.29 2.50 10.33
CA THR A 371 -18.55 3.90 10.74
C THR A 371 -18.26 4.10 12.22
N ALA A 372 -18.66 3.18 13.09
CA ALA A 372 -18.37 3.21 14.52
C ALA A 372 -16.86 3.14 14.80
N ALA A 373 -16.12 2.41 13.96
CA ALA A 373 -14.66 2.31 14.01
C ALA A 373 -13.93 3.51 13.36
N GLY A 374 -14.64 4.57 12.96
CA GLY A 374 -14.03 5.75 12.31
C GLY A 374 -13.54 5.49 10.88
N GLY A 375 -14.10 4.50 10.18
CA GLY A 375 -13.80 4.20 8.78
C GLY A 375 -12.54 3.37 8.55
N SER A 376 -11.88 2.88 9.61
CA SER A 376 -10.65 2.09 9.50
C SER A 376 -10.73 0.78 10.27
N LEU A 377 -10.06 -0.26 9.78
CA LEU A 377 -9.92 -1.57 10.42
C LEU A 377 -8.72 -1.60 11.37
N ALA A 378 -7.64 -0.97 10.96
CA ALA A 378 -6.40 -0.86 11.71
C ALA A 378 -5.69 0.45 11.35
N VAL A 379 -4.77 0.88 12.20
CA VAL A 379 -3.91 2.05 11.98
C VAL A 379 -2.45 1.60 12.04
N LEU A 380 -1.70 1.93 11.01
CA LEU A 380 -0.27 1.65 10.89
C LEU A 380 0.53 2.95 10.92
N TYR A 381 1.65 2.95 11.65
CA TYR A 381 2.61 4.05 11.67
C TYR A 381 3.98 3.58 11.18
N ASP A 382 4.54 4.31 10.23
CA ASP A 382 5.97 4.19 9.94
C ASP A 382 6.75 4.98 11.01
N MET A 383 7.39 4.23 11.90
CA MET A 383 8.20 4.77 12.99
C MET A 383 9.71 4.74 12.68
N SER A 384 10.11 4.41 11.46
CA SER A 384 11.51 4.41 11.04
C SER A 384 12.14 5.79 11.15
N THR A 385 11.32 6.81 10.96
CA THR A 385 11.68 8.23 11.08
C THR A 385 10.50 8.96 11.69
N LEU A 386 10.77 9.83 12.63
CA LEU A 386 9.73 10.67 13.23
C LEU A 386 9.86 12.11 12.74
N THR A 387 8.75 12.79 12.71
CA THR A 387 8.67 14.21 12.37
C THR A 387 7.92 14.96 13.46
N PHE A 388 8.07 16.26 13.49
CA PHE A 388 7.16 17.13 14.25
C PHE A 388 7.01 18.46 13.54
N GLU A 389 5.89 19.10 13.79
CA GLU A 389 5.62 20.44 13.30
C GLU A 389 5.84 21.44 14.41
N MET A 390 6.77 22.38 14.20
CA MET A 390 7.00 23.52 15.07
C MET A 390 6.41 24.81 14.48
N LYS A 391 5.91 25.70 15.32
CA LYS A 391 5.31 26.97 14.91
C LYS A 391 6.30 28.10 15.13
N VAL A 392 6.73 28.73 14.06
CA VAL A 392 7.69 29.82 14.10
C VAL A 392 7.05 31.15 13.78
N ASN A 393 7.39 32.19 14.55
CA ASN A 393 6.85 33.52 14.39
C ASN A 393 7.32 34.16 13.06
N GLU A 394 6.48 35.05 12.50
CA GLU A 394 6.78 35.83 11.28
C GLU A 394 8.13 36.56 11.31
N LYS A 395 8.60 36.98 12.47
CA LYS A 395 9.88 37.68 12.60
C LYS A 395 11.10 36.78 12.36
N ASP A 396 10.95 35.48 12.61
CA ASP A 396 12.06 34.53 12.59
C ASP A 396 12.04 33.61 11.37
N ILE A 397 10.91 33.53 10.65
CA ILE A 397 10.74 32.63 9.52
C ILE A 397 11.80 32.84 8.41
N ASN A 398 12.17 34.10 8.15
CA ASN A 398 13.16 34.43 7.11
C ASN A 398 14.60 34.00 7.46
N LYS A 399 14.84 33.58 8.70
CA LYS A 399 16.14 33.07 9.16
C LYS A 399 16.27 31.58 8.95
N LEU A 400 15.15 30.89 8.66
CA LEU A 400 15.06 29.42 8.59
C LEU A 400 15.11 28.92 7.15
N GLN A 401 15.88 27.86 6.94
CA GLN A 401 16.07 27.23 5.65
C GLN A 401 16.03 25.71 5.80
N VAL A 402 15.59 25.03 4.74
CA VAL A 402 15.63 23.56 4.66
C VAL A 402 17.08 23.08 4.80
N GLY A 403 17.27 22.02 5.58
CA GLY A 403 18.57 21.42 5.86
C GLY A 403 19.29 21.97 7.08
N GLN A 404 18.75 22.99 7.77
CA GLN A 404 19.33 23.46 9.04
C GLN A 404 19.23 22.38 10.13
N GLU A 405 20.28 22.32 10.96
CA GLU A 405 20.35 21.42 12.10
C GLU A 405 19.43 21.89 13.23
N VAL A 406 18.74 20.93 13.83
CA VAL A 406 17.82 21.16 14.94
C VAL A 406 18.25 20.31 16.13
N SER A 407 18.42 20.95 17.28
CA SER A 407 18.60 20.30 18.57
C SER A 407 17.23 20.10 19.20
N ILE A 408 16.91 18.86 19.60
CA ILE A 408 15.58 18.48 20.05
C ILE A 408 15.68 17.87 21.44
N THR A 409 14.84 18.32 22.35
CA THR A 409 14.70 17.77 23.70
C THR A 409 13.25 17.39 23.96
N ALA A 410 13.03 16.34 24.72
CA ALA A 410 11.70 15.90 25.08
C ALA A 410 11.60 15.77 26.60
N ASP A 411 10.57 16.36 27.20
CA ASP A 411 10.37 16.33 28.65
C ASP A 411 10.14 14.89 29.17
N ALA A 412 9.60 14.03 28.31
CA ALA A 412 9.37 12.62 28.62
C ALA A 412 10.65 11.75 28.62
N VAL A 413 11.77 12.28 28.12
CA VAL A 413 13.06 11.58 28.00
C VAL A 413 14.16 12.47 28.57
N GLU A 414 14.25 12.51 29.90
CA GLU A 414 15.18 13.39 30.60
C GLU A 414 16.65 13.10 30.23
N GLY A 415 17.40 14.18 30.02
CA GLY A 415 18.86 14.15 29.83
C GLY A 415 19.33 13.68 28.45
N LYS A 416 18.41 13.42 27.51
CA LYS A 416 18.76 13.11 26.10
C LYS A 416 18.45 14.28 25.18
N THR A 417 19.37 14.51 24.25
CA THR A 417 19.20 15.45 23.15
C THR A 417 19.19 14.66 21.84
N PHE A 418 18.20 14.89 21.02
CA PHE A 418 18.07 14.30 19.70
C PHE A 418 18.47 15.32 18.64
N THR A 419 18.90 14.84 17.50
CA THR A 419 19.25 15.69 16.36
C THR A 419 18.25 15.50 15.23
N GLY A 420 17.92 16.60 14.60
CA GLY A 420 17.04 16.60 13.43
C GLY A 420 17.49 17.61 12.40
N THR A 421 16.76 17.69 11.31
CA THR A 421 16.96 18.70 10.27
C THR A 421 15.62 19.29 9.86
N VAL A 422 15.63 20.55 9.48
CA VAL A 422 14.49 21.22 8.88
C VAL A 422 14.22 20.57 7.51
N ASP A 423 13.11 19.87 7.38
CA ASP A 423 12.67 19.22 6.15
C ASP A 423 11.88 20.17 5.25
N LYS A 424 10.94 20.90 5.86
CA LYS A 424 10.04 21.78 5.11
C LYS A 424 9.76 23.07 5.88
N VAL A 425 9.91 24.21 5.20
CA VAL A 425 9.47 25.52 5.66
C VAL A 425 8.19 25.88 4.90
N ASN A 426 7.05 25.91 5.61
CA ASN A 426 5.78 26.23 4.97
C ASN A 426 5.69 27.76 4.78
N ILE A 427 5.36 28.17 3.56
CA ILE A 427 5.18 29.58 3.20
C ILE A 427 3.79 30.14 3.55
N ASN A 428 2.87 29.23 3.93
CA ASN A 428 1.51 29.61 4.30
C ASN A 428 1.41 29.78 5.82
N GLY A 429 1.41 31.02 6.28
CA GLY A 429 1.27 31.35 7.71
C GLY A 429 -0.15 31.19 8.20
N VAL A 430 -0.29 30.72 9.43
CA VAL A 430 -1.57 30.58 10.13
C VAL A 430 -1.67 31.66 11.21
N THR A 431 -2.67 32.53 11.12
CA THR A 431 -2.90 33.61 12.09
C THR A 431 -3.91 33.15 13.15
N VAL A 432 -3.46 33.13 14.40
CA VAL A 432 -4.30 32.82 15.56
C VAL A 432 -4.16 33.96 16.56
N ASN A 433 -5.26 34.51 17.01
CA ASN A 433 -5.29 35.63 17.98
C ASN A 433 -4.42 36.86 17.59
N GLY A 434 -4.34 37.15 16.27
CA GLY A 434 -3.57 38.28 15.76
C GLY A 434 -2.05 38.04 15.64
N GLN A 435 -1.59 36.83 15.90
CA GLN A 435 -0.19 36.42 15.72
C GLN A 435 -0.10 35.42 14.56
N THR A 436 0.75 35.74 13.58
CA THR A 436 1.00 34.83 12.44
C THR A 436 2.19 33.94 12.76
N ASN A 437 1.95 32.63 12.66
CA ASN A 437 2.97 31.59 12.80
C ASN A 437 3.07 30.77 11.52
N TYR A 438 4.26 30.34 11.19
CA TYR A 438 4.55 29.50 10.05
C TYR A 438 4.90 28.09 10.54
N PRO A 439 4.17 27.07 10.08
CA PRO A 439 4.50 25.69 10.43
C PRO A 439 5.76 25.24 9.71
N ILE A 440 6.68 24.62 10.45
CA ILE A 440 7.93 24.06 9.96
C ILE A 440 7.97 22.60 10.33
N THR A 441 8.22 21.74 9.35
CA THR A 441 8.40 20.31 9.58
C THR A 441 9.87 20.01 9.84
N VAL A 442 10.15 19.35 10.93
CA VAL A 442 11.48 18.87 11.31
C VAL A 442 11.49 17.35 11.26
N LEU A 443 12.53 16.80 10.63
CA LEU A 443 12.79 15.38 10.56
C LEU A 443 13.75 14.96 11.67
N ILE A 444 13.41 13.92 12.43
CA ILE A 444 14.25 13.35 13.49
C ILE A 444 14.94 12.11 12.93
N HIS A 445 16.28 12.14 12.84
CA HIS A 445 17.03 11.07 12.16
C HIS A 445 17.15 9.77 12.96
N ASP A 446 17.24 9.86 14.27
CA ASP A 446 17.36 8.71 15.17
C ASP A 446 16.41 8.90 16.36
N PRO A 447 15.16 8.50 16.21
CA PRO A 447 14.14 8.76 17.21
C PRO A 447 14.28 7.95 18.50
N GLN A 448 15.00 6.82 18.50
CA GLN A 448 15.25 5.94 19.67
C GLN A 448 14.03 5.79 20.61
N ASP A 449 14.06 6.51 21.76
CA ASP A 449 13.01 6.44 22.79
C ASP A 449 11.84 7.40 22.57
N LEU A 450 11.89 8.21 21.50
CA LEU A 450 10.77 9.10 21.16
C LEU A 450 9.61 8.30 20.58
N LYS A 451 8.40 8.66 20.98
CA LYS A 451 7.17 8.05 20.47
C LYS A 451 6.24 9.12 19.90
N PRO A 452 5.45 8.78 18.89
CA PRO A 452 4.37 9.65 18.42
C PRO A 452 3.48 10.11 19.58
N GLY A 453 3.08 11.38 19.57
CA GLY A 453 2.30 12.01 20.63
C GLY A 453 3.13 12.67 21.74
N MET A 454 4.44 12.44 21.82
CA MET A 454 5.30 13.15 22.78
C MET A 454 5.50 14.61 22.35
N ASN A 455 5.52 15.50 23.34
CA ASN A 455 5.88 16.90 23.11
C ASN A 455 7.40 17.04 23.15
N VAL A 456 7.91 17.84 22.24
CA VAL A 456 9.34 18.17 22.13
C VAL A 456 9.54 19.67 22.07
N SER A 457 10.66 20.10 22.61
CA SER A 457 11.20 21.46 22.43
C SER A 457 12.34 21.37 21.42
N ALA A 458 12.39 22.29 20.49
CA ALA A 458 13.34 22.28 19.40
C ALA A 458 14.00 23.65 19.22
N ASP A 459 15.30 23.62 19.05
CA ASP A 459 16.15 24.77 18.78
C ASP A 459 16.77 24.64 17.39
N VAL A 460 16.24 25.38 16.42
CA VAL A 460 16.80 25.43 15.07
C VAL A 460 18.01 26.32 15.07
N ILE A 461 19.16 25.77 14.72
CA ILE A 461 20.44 26.53 14.69
C ILE A 461 20.44 27.37 13.42
N VAL A 462 20.36 28.70 13.63
CA VAL A 462 20.35 29.67 12.54
C VAL A 462 21.77 30.08 12.19
N GLU A 463 22.58 30.36 13.22
CA GLU A 463 23.96 30.85 13.05
C GLU A 463 24.84 30.36 14.21
N ARG A 464 26.03 29.90 13.89
CA ARG A 464 27.07 29.61 14.88
C ARG A 464 28.10 30.71 14.77
N ALA A 465 28.24 31.53 15.83
CA ALA A 465 29.31 32.47 15.96
C ALA A 465 30.45 31.82 16.77
N GLY A 466 31.61 31.68 16.17
CA GLY A 466 32.79 31.28 16.92
C GLY A 466 33.14 32.37 17.96
N SER A 467 34.06 32.04 18.84
CA SER A 467 34.55 32.87 19.98
C SER A 467 34.27 34.37 19.89
N VAL A 468 33.14 34.79 20.46
CA VAL A 468 32.71 36.21 20.51
C VAL A 468 32.65 36.68 21.95
N LEU A 469 32.86 37.98 22.17
CA LEU A 469 32.85 38.58 23.51
C LEU A 469 31.39 38.65 24.01
N CYS A 470 31.08 37.93 25.08
CA CYS A 470 29.72 37.76 25.58
C CYS A 470 29.54 38.30 27.00
N VAL A 471 28.34 38.81 27.24
CA VAL A 471 27.84 39.15 28.59
C VAL A 471 26.42 38.58 28.75
N PRO A 472 25.98 38.25 29.99
CA PRO A 472 24.60 37.89 30.23
C PRO A 472 23.61 38.94 29.74
N VAL A 473 22.49 38.54 29.14
CA VAL A 473 21.46 39.47 28.62
C VAL A 473 20.96 40.42 29.72
N ASP A 474 20.86 39.93 30.96
CA ASP A 474 20.39 40.70 32.10
C ASP A 474 21.38 41.79 32.54
N ALA A 475 22.66 41.70 32.16
CA ALA A 475 23.67 42.71 32.46
C ALA A 475 23.56 43.95 31.56
N VAL A 476 22.81 43.85 30.44
CA VAL A 476 22.67 44.94 29.48
C VAL A 476 21.42 45.76 29.75
N ASN A 477 21.62 47.02 30.09
CA ASN A 477 20.53 47.99 30.25
C ASN A 477 20.15 48.60 28.90
N ARG A 478 18.93 48.31 28.43
CA ARG A 478 18.35 48.84 27.20
C ARG A 478 17.37 49.97 27.57
N GLY A 479 17.88 51.19 27.74
CA GLY A 479 17.05 52.40 27.98
C GLY A 479 16.60 53.05 26.68
N SER A 480 16.01 54.24 26.79
CA SER A 480 15.66 55.12 25.66
C SER A 480 16.89 55.77 24.97
N GLU A 481 18.03 55.63 25.57
CA GLU A 481 19.36 56.05 25.06
C GLU A 481 20.15 54.83 24.59
N GLN A 482 21.44 55.01 24.26
CA GLN A 482 22.32 53.92 23.87
C GLN A 482 22.39 52.79 24.93
N PRO A 483 22.43 51.49 24.53
CA PRO A 483 22.57 50.41 25.48
C PRO A 483 23.89 50.53 26.25
N TYR A 484 23.83 50.22 27.55
CA TYR A 484 25.00 50.32 28.44
C TYR A 484 25.02 49.14 29.41
N VAL A 485 26.21 48.89 29.95
CA VAL A 485 26.47 47.99 31.06
C VAL A 485 27.09 48.73 32.24
N LEU A 486 26.98 48.16 33.43
CA LEU A 486 27.70 48.62 34.59
C LEU A 486 28.98 47.78 34.74
N VAL A 487 30.14 48.41 34.63
CA VAL A 487 31.45 47.77 34.81
C VAL A 487 31.90 48.00 36.24
N ALA A 488 32.32 46.93 36.91
CA ALA A 488 32.88 47.05 38.27
C ALA A 488 34.40 46.97 38.22
N PRO A 489 35.11 48.13 38.46
CA PRO A 489 36.56 48.09 38.64
C PRO A 489 36.91 47.29 39.92
N ALA A 490 38.15 46.80 40.01
CA ALA A 490 38.57 45.95 41.13
C ALA A 490 38.37 46.64 42.50
N GLU A 491 38.42 48.02 42.54
CA GLU A 491 38.17 48.79 43.72
C GLU A 491 36.70 48.85 44.18
N ALA A 492 35.77 48.47 43.34
CA ALA A 492 34.34 48.40 43.65
C ALA A 492 33.91 46.98 44.16
N MET A 493 34.79 46.00 44.07
CA MET A 493 34.53 44.60 44.42
C MET A 493 35.16 44.22 45.76
N ASP A 494 34.54 43.34 46.52
CA ASP A 494 35.11 42.69 47.70
C ASP A 494 35.94 41.45 47.35
N GLU A 495 36.66 40.92 48.37
CA GLU A 495 37.44 39.64 48.21
C GLU A 495 36.60 38.42 47.80
N ASN A 496 35.30 38.51 47.92
CA ASN A 496 34.35 37.43 47.58
C ASN A 496 33.70 37.64 46.19
N GLY A 497 34.08 38.69 45.46
CA GLY A 497 33.53 38.97 44.13
C GLY A 497 32.16 39.67 44.13
N ASN A 498 31.74 40.25 45.26
CA ASN A 498 30.50 41.03 45.33
C ASN A 498 30.80 42.54 45.24
N VAL A 499 29.79 43.31 44.83
CA VAL A 499 29.89 44.77 44.77
C VAL A 499 29.90 45.36 46.20
N ALA A 500 31.03 45.85 46.62
CA ALA A 500 31.22 46.49 47.92
C ALA A 500 30.82 47.99 47.94
N ASP A 501 31.04 48.69 46.85
CA ASP A 501 30.72 50.11 46.71
C ASP A 501 30.04 50.42 45.36
N PRO A 502 28.69 50.45 45.31
CA PRO A 502 27.96 50.76 44.08
C PRO A 502 28.22 52.10 43.46
N SER A 503 28.76 53.10 44.24
CA SER A 503 29.03 54.40 43.71
C SER A 503 30.28 54.47 42.79
N LYS A 504 31.06 53.37 42.78
CA LYS A 504 32.25 53.23 41.93
C LYS A 504 31.98 52.47 40.65
N LEU A 505 30.74 52.05 40.42
CA LEU A 505 30.35 51.36 39.17
C LEU A 505 30.37 52.35 38.01
N GLU A 506 31.03 51.97 36.92
CA GLU A 506 31.13 52.79 35.71
C GLU A 506 30.01 52.41 34.73
N LYS A 507 29.18 53.38 34.35
CA LYS A 507 28.25 53.23 33.22
C LYS A 507 29.04 53.33 31.93
N ARG A 508 29.06 52.23 31.16
CA ARG A 508 29.80 52.19 29.89
C ARG A 508 28.84 51.83 28.75
N GLU A 509 28.82 52.65 27.74
CA GLU A 509 28.06 52.44 26.52
C GLU A 509 28.67 51.27 25.73
N VAL A 510 27.81 50.39 25.21
CA VAL A 510 28.23 49.19 24.46
C VAL A 510 27.49 49.08 23.13
N THR A 511 28.20 48.54 22.17
CA THR A 511 27.59 48.17 20.89
C THR A 511 27.22 46.70 20.94
N LEU A 512 25.94 46.40 20.76
CA LEU A 512 25.39 45.04 20.82
C LEU A 512 25.48 44.37 19.46
N GLY A 513 25.84 43.09 19.47
CA GLY A 513 25.78 42.20 18.33
C GLY A 513 24.61 41.22 18.41
N ARG A 514 24.87 39.98 18.13
CA ARG A 514 23.93 38.87 18.22
C ARG A 514 23.59 38.56 19.66
N ASN A 515 22.47 37.88 19.88
CA ASN A 515 22.09 37.37 21.19
C ASN A 515 21.50 35.98 21.08
N ASP A 516 21.77 35.18 22.09
CA ASP A 516 21.05 33.92 22.36
C ASP A 516 20.08 34.12 23.54
N THR A 517 19.59 33.07 24.13
CA THR A 517 18.66 33.12 25.27
C THR A 517 19.29 33.55 26.56
N GLN A 518 20.62 33.46 26.73
CA GLN A 518 21.36 33.71 27.96
C GLN A 518 22.35 34.85 27.82
N ASN A 519 23.02 34.99 26.68
CA ASN A 519 24.13 35.90 26.46
C ASN A 519 23.87 36.83 25.27
N ILE A 520 24.55 37.95 25.27
CA ILE A 520 24.58 38.91 24.17
C ILE A 520 26.01 39.22 23.78
N GLU A 521 26.28 39.21 22.49
CA GLU A 521 27.55 39.61 21.91
C GLU A 521 27.77 41.11 22.07
N ILE A 522 28.96 41.49 22.52
CA ILE A 522 29.41 42.89 22.59
C ILE A 522 30.46 43.10 21.51
N THR A 523 30.11 43.91 20.50
CA THR A 523 31.02 44.23 19.38
C THR A 523 31.90 45.44 19.64
N GLY A 524 31.63 46.20 20.73
CA GLY A 524 32.42 47.33 21.13
C GLY A 524 32.04 47.85 22.50
N GLY A 525 33.00 48.45 23.21
CA GLY A 525 32.79 49.10 24.51
C GLY A 525 33.29 48.29 25.71
N LEU A 526 33.60 46.98 25.53
CA LEU A 526 34.17 46.12 26.58
C LEU A 526 35.40 45.38 26.08
N THR A 527 36.23 44.93 27.02
CA THR A 527 37.39 44.06 26.79
C THR A 527 37.25 42.77 27.59
N GLU A 528 37.88 41.70 27.12
CA GLU A 528 37.90 40.40 27.81
C GLU A 528 38.50 40.55 29.21
N GLY A 529 37.87 39.89 30.20
CA GLY A 529 38.30 39.92 31.60
C GLY A 529 37.70 41.03 32.44
N GLU A 530 37.00 42.00 31.86
CA GLU A 530 36.26 43.00 32.65
C GLU A 530 35.08 42.36 33.37
N THR A 531 34.68 42.90 34.51
CA THR A 531 33.53 42.40 35.29
C THR A 531 32.34 43.33 35.09
N VAL A 532 31.25 42.77 34.56
CA VAL A 532 29.95 43.46 34.44
C VAL A 532 29.04 43.04 35.58
N VAL A 533 28.21 43.99 36.05
CA VAL A 533 27.29 43.77 37.17
C VAL A 533 25.90 44.29 36.83
N TRP A 534 24.87 43.66 37.40
CA TRP A 534 23.47 44.08 37.24
C TRP A 534 22.68 43.83 38.50
N GLU A 535 21.57 44.53 38.68
CA GLU A 535 20.72 44.40 39.85
C GLU A 535 20.00 43.06 39.86
N ASN A 536 20.03 42.38 41.01
CA ASN A 536 19.27 41.15 41.23
C ASN A 536 17.80 41.47 41.49
N LYS A 537 16.97 41.36 40.46
CA LYS A 537 15.52 41.64 40.53
C LYS A 537 14.76 40.82 41.54
N GLN A 538 15.26 39.66 41.95
CA GLN A 538 14.64 38.86 42.99
C GLN A 538 14.79 39.45 44.38
N SER A 539 15.90 40.12 44.67
CA SER A 539 16.09 40.81 45.95
C SER A 539 15.25 42.10 46.05
N SER A 540 15.08 42.84 44.96
CA SER A 540 14.24 44.05 44.93
C SER A 540 12.74 43.77 45.12
N LEU A 541 12.24 42.65 44.64
CA LEU A 541 10.85 42.18 44.86
C LEU A 541 10.61 41.80 46.34
N TYR A 542 11.62 41.21 46.98
CA TYR A 542 11.54 40.83 48.41
C TYR A 542 11.57 42.08 49.32
N GLU A 543 12.35 43.10 48.99
CA GLU A 543 12.37 44.39 49.66
C GLU A 543 11.06 45.18 49.49
N MET A 544 10.46 45.14 48.28
CA MET A 544 9.15 45.75 48.01
C MET A 544 8.00 45.04 48.75
N MET A 545 8.09 43.73 48.95
CA MET A 545 7.10 42.97 49.74
C MET A 545 7.24 43.11 51.23
N MET A 546 8.43 43.46 51.77
CA MET A 546 8.68 43.65 53.20
C MET A 546 8.37 45.07 53.69
N GLY A 547 7.98 46.00 52.82
CA GLY A 547 7.38 47.28 53.23
C GLY A 547 8.34 48.22 53.91
N MET A 548 9.56 48.35 53.45
CA MET A 548 10.47 49.41 53.86
C MET A 548 10.70 50.41 52.76
#